data_9228d1bacbbfb2945e2ddfe76146141a
#
_entry.id   9228d1bacbbfb2945e2ddfe76146141a
#
_cell.length_a   1.000
_cell.length_b   1.000
_cell.length_c   1.000
_cell.angle_alpha   90.00
_cell.angle_beta   90.00
_cell.angle_gamma   90.00
#
_symmetry.space_group_name_H-M   'P 1'
#
loop_
_entity.id
_entity.type
_entity.pdbx_description
1 polymer ?
#
loop_
_entity_poly.entity_id
_entity_poly.type
_entity_poly.pdbx_seq_one_letter_code
_entity_poly.pdbx_strand_id
1 'polypeptide(L)'
;VVLGAGIRGERVTPLLAARLDRGIALLKKNKKALLILSGGQGPGEDITEGEAMARYALSRRVPPEKILVEKQSRNTRQNLEYSRELMERTHPRVAVVTTSYHVFRALLIARRMHLPCKGFGAKTKWYYTLNALIREYVGYVSLSYRLHIFVLVILSGLLLLANILPRYLH
;
A
#
# COMPACT_ATOMS: atom_id res chain seq x y z
N VAL A 1 -4.04 8.81 -4.32
CA VAL A 1 -4.33 7.42 -4.72
C VAL A 1 -4.88 6.67 -3.51
N VAL A 2 -6.04 6.03 -3.66
CA VAL A 2 -6.60 5.09 -2.67
C VAL A 2 -6.38 3.68 -3.21
N LEU A 3 -5.68 2.84 -2.43
CA LEU A 3 -5.39 1.47 -2.83
C LEU A 3 -6.54 0.53 -2.47
N GLY A 4 -6.90 -0.37 -3.37
CA GLY A 4 -7.88 -1.42 -3.18
C GLY A 4 -7.56 -2.37 -2.01
N ALA A 5 -8.57 -3.08 -1.52
CA ALA A 5 -8.47 -3.97 -0.36
C ALA A 5 -9.52 -5.10 -0.37
N GLY A 6 -10.05 -5.42 -1.55
CA GLY A 6 -11.11 -6.40 -1.75
C GLY A 6 -12.52 -5.84 -1.56
N ILE A 7 -13.42 -6.38 -2.34
CA ILE A 7 -14.86 -6.13 -2.27
C ILE A 7 -15.62 -7.42 -2.00
N ARG A 8 -16.92 -7.34 -1.78
CA ARG A 8 -17.83 -8.50 -1.70
C ARG A 8 -18.96 -8.31 -2.69
N GLY A 9 -18.96 -9.12 -3.75
CA GLY A 9 -19.80 -8.87 -4.90
C GLY A 9 -19.51 -7.48 -5.46
N GLU A 10 -20.46 -6.57 -5.43
CA GLU A 10 -20.29 -5.17 -5.86
C GLU A 10 -20.03 -4.17 -4.71
N ARG A 11 -19.98 -4.63 -3.46
CA ARG A 11 -19.94 -3.74 -2.30
C ARG A 11 -18.54 -3.62 -1.70
N VAL A 12 -18.14 -2.40 -1.38
CA VAL A 12 -16.90 -2.14 -0.64
C VAL A 12 -16.94 -2.77 0.75
N THR A 13 -15.85 -3.42 1.14
CA THR A 13 -15.69 -3.94 2.50
C THR A 13 -15.54 -2.80 3.51
N PRO A 14 -15.83 -2.99 4.83
CA PRO A 14 -15.60 -1.97 5.84
C PRO A 14 -14.15 -1.44 5.86
N LEU A 15 -13.19 -2.29 5.54
CA LEU A 15 -11.77 -1.95 5.46
C LEU A 15 -11.51 -1.02 4.26
N LEU A 16 -12.09 -1.32 3.10
CA LEU A 16 -11.98 -0.48 1.90
C LEU A 16 -12.73 0.85 2.09
N ALA A 17 -13.91 0.83 2.72
CA ALA A 17 -14.66 2.03 3.06
C ALA A 17 -13.83 2.99 3.96
N ALA A 18 -13.11 2.47 4.97
CA ALA A 18 -12.24 3.29 5.81
C ALA A 18 -11.11 3.97 5.02
N ARG A 19 -10.52 3.27 4.02
CA ARG A 19 -9.53 3.88 3.10
C ARG A 19 -10.16 4.99 2.27
N LEU A 20 -11.34 4.75 1.71
CA LEU A 20 -12.07 5.72 0.89
C LEU A 20 -12.43 6.96 1.70
N ASP A 21 -12.99 6.79 2.89
CA ASP A 21 -13.32 7.92 3.78
C ASP A 21 -12.05 8.74 4.12
N ARG A 22 -10.90 8.08 4.34
CA ARG A 22 -9.62 8.76 4.54
C ARG A 22 -9.18 9.54 3.31
N GLY A 23 -9.30 8.96 2.12
CA GLY A 23 -8.99 9.60 0.83
C GLY A 23 -9.88 10.80 0.56
N ILE A 24 -11.19 10.66 0.77
CA ILE A 24 -12.18 11.73 0.62
C ILE A 24 -11.90 12.88 1.60
N ALA A 25 -11.53 12.58 2.85
CA ALA A 25 -11.14 13.60 3.81
C ALA A 25 -9.90 14.41 3.38
N LEU A 26 -8.92 13.76 2.74
CA LEU A 26 -7.76 14.44 2.17
C LEU A 26 -8.13 15.28 0.95
N LEU A 27 -9.01 14.77 0.08
CA LEU A 27 -9.53 15.51 -1.08
C LEU A 27 -10.22 16.81 -0.65
N LYS A 28 -11.08 16.74 0.37
CA LYS A 28 -11.81 17.93 0.92
C LYS A 28 -10.85 19.01 1.41
N LYS A 29 -9.68 18.64 1.96
CA LYS A 29 -8.64 19.58 2.40
C LYS A 29 -7.84 20.19 1.25
N ASN A 30 -7.89 19.59 0.06
CA ASN A 30 -7.10 19.98 -1.10
C ASN A 30 -7.97 20.07 -2.35
N LYS A 31 -8.65 21.19 -2.52
CA LYS A 31 -9.65 21.41 -3.60
C LYS A 31 -9.11 21.20 -5.03
N LYS A 32 -7.79 21.35 -5.24
CA LYS A 32 -7.13 21.12 -6.55
C LYS A 32 -6.70 19.66 -6.78
N ALA A 33 -6.86 18.78 -5.79
CA ALA A 33 -6.47 17.38 -5.91
C ALA A 33 -7.51 16.57 -6.70
N LEU A 34 -7.04 15.45 -7.27
CA LEU A 34 -7.85 14.39 -7.83
C LEU A 34 -7.79 13.14 -6.94
N LEU A 35 -8.83 12.35 -6.95
CA LEU A 35 -8.95 11.11 -6.22
C LEU A 35 -8.80 9.94 -7.20
N ILE A 36 -7.63 9.31 -7.21
CA ILE A 36 -7.41 8.10 -8.01
C ILE A 36 -7.80 6.90 -7.15
N LEU A 37 -8.71 6.10 -7.67
CA LEU A 37 -9.23 4.89 -7.05
C LEU A 37 -8.68 3.70 -7.83
N SER A 38 -7.77 2.94 -7.21
CA SER A 38 -6.99 1.92 -7.90
C SER A 38 -7.22 0.54 -7.30
N GLY A 39 -7.70 -0.38 -8.15
CA GLY A 39 -7.92 -1.77 -7.83
C GLY A 39 -8.61 -2.51 -8.95
N GLY A 40 -8.02 -3.62 -9.41
CA GLY A 40 -8.58 -4.50 -10.42
C GLY A 40 -9.66 -5.40 -9.84
N GLN A 41 -9.97 -6.48 -10.56
CA GLN A 41 -10.95 -7.48 -10.16
C GLN A 41 -10.25 -8.69 -9.55
N GLY A 42 -10.59 -9.00 -8.32
CA GLY A 42 -10.13 -10.17 -7.60
C GLY A 42 -11.00 -11.42 -7.85
N PRO A 43 -10.54 -12.60 -7.41
CA PRO A 43 -11.35 -13.82 -7.49
C PRO A 43 -12.64 -13.68 -6.67
N GLY A 44 -13.79 -14.02 -7.30
CA GLY A 44 -15.11 -13.93 -6.68
C GLY A 44 -15.67 -12.52 -6.54
N GLU A 45 -15.12 -11.56 -7.26
CA GLU A 45 -15.64 -10.20 -7.36
C GLU A 45 -16.43 -10.04 -8.68
N ASP A 46 -17.60 -9.41 -8.62
CA ASP A 46 -18.47 -9.23 -9.80
C ASP A 46 -18.03 -8.03 -10.66
N ILE A 47 -17.40 -7.04 -10.02
CA ILE A 47 -16.87 -5.83 -10.66
C ILE A 47 -15.45 -5.56 -10.15
N THR A 48 -14.74 -4.61 -10.76
CA THR A 48 -13.42 -4.19 -10.28
C THR A 48 -13.53 -3.41 -8.96
N GLU A 49 -12.51 -3.54 -8.09
CA GLU A 49 -12.45 -2.74 -6.86
C GLU A 49 -12.50 -1.23 -7.17
N GLY A 50 -11.79 -0.79 -8.23
CA GLY A 50 -11.80 0.61 -8.68
C GLY A 50 -13.20 1.12 -9.00
N GLU A 51 -14.04 0.29 -9.62
CA GLU A 51 -15.43 0.64 -9.93
C GLU A 51 -16.30 0.71 -8.67
N ALA A 52 -16.21 -0.30 -7.79
CA ALA A 52 -16.92 -0.28 -6.51
C ALA A 52 -16.53 0.94 -5.65
N MET A 53 -15.23 1.29 -5.65
CA MET A 53 -14.73 2.49 -4.98
C MET A 53 -15.31 3.78 -5.57
N ALA A 54 -15.44 3.86 -6.90
CA ALA A 54 -16.01 5.03 -7.56
C ALA A 54 -17.51 5.20 -7.19
N ARG A 55 -18.30 4.11 -7.23
CA ARG A 55 -19.69 4.12 -6.79
C ARG A 55 -19.81 4.60 -5.33
N TYR A 56 -18.92 4.13 -4.45
CA TYR A 56 -18.87 4.58 -3.06
C TYR A 56 -18.51 6.07 -2.95
N ALA A 57 -17.50 6.55 -3.67
CA ALA A 57 -17.10 7.96 -3.63
C ALA A 57 -18.21 8.89 -4.12
N LEU A 58 -18.93 8.50 -5.19
CA LEU A 58 -20.11 9.22 -5.68
C LEU A 58 -21.23 9.28 -4.65
N SER A 59 -21.53 8.17 -3.96
CA SER A 59 -22.51 8.14 -2.86
C SER A 59 -22.13 9.05 -1.68
N ARG A 60 -20.83 9.36 -1.52
CA ARG A 60 -20.30 10.34 -0.55
C ARG A 60 -20.22 11.76 -1.10
N ARG A 61 -20.88 12.03 -2.24
CA ARG A 61 -20.95 13.33 -2.92
C ARG A 61 -19.60 13.88 -3.37
N VAL A 62 -18.65 12.98 -3.75
CA VAL A 62 -17.44 13.39 -4.44
C VAL A 62 -17.81 13.71 -5.88
N PRO A 63 -17.43 14.89 -6.42
CA PRO A 63 -17.75 15.25 -7.80
C PRO A 63 -17.10 14.28 -8.79
N PRO A 64 -17.80 13.83 -9.84
CA PRO A 64 -17.28 12.86 -10.81
C PRO A 64 -15.98 13.32 -11.47
N GLU A 65 -15.85 14.61 -11.77
CA GLU A 65 -14.66 15.23 -12.37
C GLU A 65 -13.41 15.20 -11.47
N LYS A 66 -13.59 14.85 -10.19
CA LYS A 66 -12.50 14.66 -9.22
C LYS A 66 -12.06 13.20 -9.07
N ILE A 67 -12.72 12.27 -9.74
CA ILE A 67 -12.51 10.84 -9.62
C ILE A 67 -11.81 10.31 -10.87
N LEU A 68 -10.67 9.65 -10.69
CA LEU A 68 -10.04 8.82 -11.71
C LEU A 68 -10.05 7.38 -11.24
N VAL A 69 -10.34 6.44 -12.15
CA VAL A 69 -10.50 5.03 -11.81
C VAL A 69 -9.48 4.19 -12.56
N GLU A 70 -8.70 3.42 -11.82
CA GLU A 70 -7.79 2.41 -12.34
C GLU A 70 -8.38 1.02 -12.01
N LYS A 71 -8.47 0.14 -13.01
CA LYS A 71 -9.24 -1.12 -12.95
C LYS A 71 -8.42 -2.39 -13.28
N GLN A 72 -7.14 -2.28 -13.59
CA GLN A 72 -6.33 -3.38 -14.14
C GLN A 72 -5.36 -4.00 -13.13
N SER A 73 -5.08 -3.29 -12.05
CA SER A 73 -4.08 -3.68 -11.06
C SER A 73 -4.48 -4.93 -10.28
N ARG A 74 -3.51 -5.82 -10.04
CA ARG A 74 -3.67 -7.06 -9.25
C ARG A 74 -2.83 -7.08 -7.98
N ASN A 75 -2.01 -6.08 -7.75
CA ASN A 75 -1.12 -5.97 -6.60
C ASN A 75 -0.74 -4.51 -6.34
N THR A 76 -0.14 -4.26 -5.16
CA THR A 76 0.22 -2.89 -4.73
C THR A 76 1.17 -2.17 -5.69
N ARG A 77 2.09 -2.89 -6.34
CA ARG A 77 3.01 -2.29 -7.32
C ARG A 77 2.24 -1.79 -8.54
N GLN A 78 1.38 -2.63 -9.10
CA GLN A 78 0.55 -2.27 -10.26
C GLN A 78 -0.44 -1.15 -9.90
N ASN A 79 -1.03 -1.17 -8.69
CA ASN A 79 -1.86 -0.05 -8.23
C ASN A 79 -1.13 1.29 -8.35
N LEU A 80 0.12 1.36 -7.89
CA LEU A 80 0.92 2.59 -7.94
C LEU A 80 1.38 2.92 -9.37
N GLU A 81 1.77 1.92 -10.15
CA GLU A 81 2.26 2.04 -11.53
C GLU A 81 1.16 2.60 -12.44
N TYR A 82 0.02 1.93 -12.50
CA TYR A 82 -1.11 2.36 -13.34
C TYR A 82 -1.77 3.64 -12.83
N SER A 83 -1.78 3.87 -11.49
CA SER A 83 -2.20 5.17 -10.98
C SER A 83 -1.28 6.30 -11.46
N ARG A 84 0.04 6.06 -11.58
CA ARG A 84 0.99 7.06 -12.10
C ARG A 84 0.72 7.41 -13.55
N GLU A 85 0.32 6.42 -14.37
CA GLU A 85 -0.04 6.63 -15.77
C GLU A 85 -1.27 7.55 -15.94
N LEU A 86 -2.19 7.54 -14.95
CA LEU A 86 -3.34 8.45 -14.93
C LEU A 86 -3.00 9.87 -14.46
N MET A 87 -1.75 10.13 -14.04
CA MET A 87 -1.35 11.44 -13.57
C MET A 87 -0.77 12.26 -14.74
N GLU A 88 -1.45 13.31 -15.14
CA GLU A 88 -1.04 14.19 -16.24
C GLU A 88 0.22 15.03 -15.92
N ARG A 89 0.68 15.08 -14.67
CA ARG A 89 1.79 15.91 -14.22
C ARG A 89 3.09 15.12 -14.14
N THR A 90 4.17 15.69 -14.63
CA THR A 90 5.52 15.10 -14.60
C THR A 90 6.03 14.87 -13.16
N HIS A 91 5.66 15.76 -12.20
CA HIS A 91 6.06 15.67 -10.79
C HIS A 91 4.86 15.91 -9.86
N PRO A 92 3.89 14.97 -9.78
CA PRO A 92 2.72 15.14 -8.94
C PRO A 92 3.10 15.01 -7.46
N ARG A 93 2.45 15.80 -6.58
CA ARG A 93 2.47 15.53 -5.14
C ARG A 93 1.47 14.41 -4.84
N VAL A 94 1.95 13.22 -4.57
CA VAL A 94 1.12 12.03 -4.40
C VAL A 94 0.88 11.72 -2.93
N ALA A 95 -0.39 11.54 -2.56
CA ALA A 95 -0.82 10.95 -1.30
C ALA A 95 -1.29 9.51 -1.56
N VAL A 96 -0.63 8.53 -0.96
CA VAL A 96 -1.02 7.11 -1.01
C VAL A 96 -1.83 6.79 0.24
N VAL A 97 -3.08 6.38 0.05
CA VAL A 97 -4.02 6.05 1.13
C VAL A 97 -4.23 4.54 1.17
N THR A 98 -3.95 3.96 2.32
CA THR A 98 -4.15 2.53 2.57
C THR A 98 -4.42 2.31 4.07
N THR A 99 -4.55 1.08 4.55
CA THR A 99 -4.66 0.78 5.98
C THR A 99 -3.35 1.07 6.72
N SER A 100 -3.43 1.47 7.99
CA SER A 100 -2.26 1.91 8.76
C SER A 100 -1.11 0.90 8.74
N TYR A 101 -1.39 -0.39 8.90
CA TYR A 101 -0.39 -1.46 8.88
C TYR A 101 0.25 -1.68 7.50
N HIS A 102 -0.41 -1.28 6.43
CA HIS A 102 0.08 -1.46 5.05
C HIS A 102 0.87 -0.25 4.50
N VAL A 103 0.83 0.90 5.19
CA VAL A 103 1.47 2.15 4.73
C VAL A 103 2.95 1.95 4.46
N PHE A 104 3.67 1.32 5.38
CA PHE A 104 5.11 1.12 5.26
C PHE A 104 5.49 0.35 3.99
N ARG A 105 4.81 -0.79 3.73
CA ARG A 105 5.05 -1.60 2.52
C ARG A 105 4.71 -0.83 1.25
N ALA A 106 3.60 -0.09 1.23
CA ALA A 106 3.22 0.70 0.07
C ALA A 106 4.26 1.80 -0.24
N LEU A 107 4.77 2.49 0.78
CA LEU A 107 5.83 3.50 0.62
C LEU A 107 7.16 2.90 0.16
N LEU A 108 7.52 1.71 0.66
CA LEU A 108 8.73 1.02 0.22
C LEU A 108 8.66 0.65 -1.27
N ILE A 109 7.51 0.16 -1.73
CA ILE A 109 7.27 -0.13 -3.14
C ILE A 109 7.34 1.17 -3.98
N ALA A 110 6.64 2.24 -3.54
CA ALA A 110 6.67 3.54 -4.22
C ALA A 110 8.10 4.09 -4.35
N ARG A 111 8.91 3.99 -3.28
CA ARG A 111 10.33 4.40 -3.29
C ARG A 111 11.15 3.63 -4.33
N ARG A 112 10.95 2.31 -4.45
CA ARG A 112 11.63 1.48 -5.47
C ARG A 112 11.22 1.82 -6.90
N MET A 113 10.04 2.39 -7.07
CA MET A 113 9.52 2.87 -8.36
C MET A 113 9.86 4.34 -8.64
N HIS A 114 10.68 4.97 -7.80
CA HIS A 114 11.00 6.40 -7.87
C HIS A 114 9.74 7.29 -7.89
N LEU A 115 8.68 6.90 -7.16
CA LEU A 115 7.45 7.67 -7.01
C LEU A 115 7.46 8.40 -5.66
N PRO A 116 7.81 9.70 -5.61
CA PRO A 116 7.79 10.45 -4.36
C PRO A 116 6.35 10.64 -3.87
N CYS A 117 6.04 10.11 -2.69
CA CYS A 117 4.69 10.17 -2.14
C CYS A 117 4.70 10.25 -0.61
N LYS A 118 3.56 10.68 -0.04
CA LYS A 118 3.28 10.63 1.40
C LYS A 118 2.22 9.56 1.67
N GLY A 119 2.46 8.71 2.67
CA GLY A 119 1.53 7.67 3.09
C GLY A 119 0.51 8.17 4.12
N PHE A 120 -0.73 7.76 3.96
CA PHE A 120 -1.82 8.07 4.88
C PHE A 120 -2.55 6.79 5.25
N GLY A 121 -2.49 6.43 6.54
CA GLY A 121 -3.17 5.25 7.07
C GLY A 121 -4.65 5.50 7.37
N ALA A 122 -5.51 4.59 6.96
CA ALA A 122 -6.86 4.47 7.46
C ALA A 122 -6.85 3.59 8.71
N LYS A 123 -7.52 4.04 9.79
CA LYS A 123 -7.66 3.26 11.03
C LYS A 123 -8.58 2.07 10.79
N THR A 124 -8.20 0.93 11.32
CA THR A 124 -8.98 -0.30 11.29
C THR A 124 -9.14 -0.87 12.69
N LYS A 125 -10.09 -1.78 12.88
CA LYS A 125 -10.27 -2.45 14.15
C LYS A 125 -9.02 -3.27 14.50
N TRP A 126 -8.59 -3.27 15.76
CA TRP A 126 -7.32 -3.81 16.22
C TRP A 126 -7.12 -5.31 15.91
N TYR A 127 -8.18 -6.11 15.93
CA TYR A 127 -8.11 -7.55 15.67
C TYR A 127 -7.77 -7.90 14.20
N TYR A 128 -8.02 -6.98 13.24
CA TYR A 128 -7.51 -7.12 11.89
C TYR A 128 -6.01 -6.82 11.80
N THR A 129 -5.48 -6.12 12.81
CA THR A 129 -4.11 -5.62 12.76
C THR A 129 -3.09 -6.72 13.03
N LEU A 130 -3.37 -7.67 13.93
CA LEU A 130 -2.38 -8.69 14.32
C LEU A 130 -2.03 -9.64 13.17
N ASN A 131 -3.03 -10.28 12.54
CA ASN A 131 -2.80 -11.14 11.38
C ASN A 131 -2.22 -10.36 10.18
N ALA A 132 -2.64 -9.09 10.05
CA ALA A 132 -2.11 -8.22 9.02
C ALA A 132 -0.63 -7.86 9.26
N LEU A 133 -0.20 -7.60 10.49
CA LEU A 133 1.20 -7.32 10.83
C LEU A 133 2.11 -8.50 10.49
N ILE A 134 1.69 -9.73 10.79
CA ILE A 134 2.46 -10.93 10.43
C ILE A 134 2.62 -11.00 8.90
N ARG A 135 1.54 -10.82 8.13
CA ARG A 135 1.57 -10.82 6.68
C ARG A 135 2.45 -9.71 6.11
N GLU A 136 2.36 -8.50 6.66
CA GLU A 136 3.19 -7.36 6.24
C GLU A 136 4.66 -7.58 6.58
N TYR A 137 4.96 -8.20 7.74
CA TYR A 137 6.32 -8.59 8.10
C TYR A 137 6.91 -9.60 7.12
N VAL A 138 6.17 -10.67 6.79
CA VAL A 138 6.58 -11.64 5.78
C VAL A 138 6.79 -10.97 4.43
N GLY A 139 5.88 -10.06 4.02
CA GLY A 139 6.01 -9.27 2.80
C GLY A 139 7.26 -8.37 2.80
N TYR A 140 7.60 -7.77 3.94
CA TYR A 140 8.82 -6.98 4.10
C TYR A 140 10.08 -7.83 3.99
N VAL A 141 10.13 -8.97 4.68
CA VAL A 141 11.25 -9.92 4.62
C VAL A 141 11.46 -10.40 3.19
N SER A 142 10.40 -10.76 2.47
CA SER A 142 10.50 -11.19 1.07
C SER A 142 11.01 -10.09 0.13
N LEU A 143 10.69 -8.83 0.39
CA LEU A 143 11.23 -7.69 -0.37
C LEU A 143 12.70 -7.37 -0.06
N SER A 144 13.16 -7.68 1.15
CA SER A 144 14.50 -7.33 1.65
C SER A 144 15.36 -8.54 2.01
N TYR A 145 15.01 -9.74 1.52
CA TYR A 145 15.69 -11.01 1.90
C TYR A 145 17.20 -10.99 1.71
N ARG A 146 17.72 -10.33 0.67
CA ARG A 146 19.16 -10.20 0.42
C ARG A 146 19.88 -9.47 1.56
N LEU A 147 19.26 -8.41 2.10
CA LEU A 147 19.80 -7.68 3.24
C LEU A 147 19.79 -8.54 4.51
N HIS A 148 18.73 -9.32 4.74
CA HIS A 148 18.62 -10.21 5.89
C HIS A 148 19.67 -11.33 5.82
N ILE A 149 19.88 -11.93 4.65
CA ILE A 149 20.94 -12.93 4.44
C ILE A 149 22.32 -12.31 4.71
N PHE A 150 22.59 -11.13 4.18
CA PHE A 150 23.86 -10.43 4.40
C PHE A 150 24.13 -10.17 5.88
N VAL A 151 23.14 -9.68 6.63
CA VAL A 151 23.26 -9.45 8.08
C VAL A 151 23.51 -10.76 8.83
N LEU A 152 22.79 -11.84 8.49
CA LEU A 152 22.99 -13.16 9.10
C LEU A 152 24.40 -13.70 8.86
N VAL A 153 24.94 -13.56 7.66
CA VAL A 153 26.31 -13.98 7.33
C VAL A 153 27.35 -13.21 8.16
N ILE A 154 27.18 -11.89 8.29
CA ILE A 154 28.08 -11.07 9.12
C ILE A 154 28.00 -11.50 10.59
N LEU A 155 26.81 -11.65 11.14
CA LEU A 155 26.62 -12.05 12.54
C LEU A 155 27.22 -13.44 12.82
N SER A 156 27.02 -14.39 11.90
CA SER A 156 27.61 -15.73 12.00
C SER A 156 29.15 -15.69 11.95
N GLY A 157 29.70 -14.86 11.07
CA GLY A 157 31.17 -14.64 10.98
C GLY A 157 31.76 -14.03 12.27
N LEU A 158 31.08 -13.03 12.84
CA LEU A 158 31.49 -12.40 14.11
C LEU A 158 31.42 -13.40 15.28
N LEU A 159 30.38 -14.25 15.34
CA LEU A 159 30.26 -15.30 16.36
C LEU A 159 31.35 -16.34 16.24
N LEU A 160 31.70 -16.77 15.02
CA LEU A 160 32.81 -17.68 14.76
C LEU A 160 34.14 -17.08 15.19
N LEU A 161 34.42 -15.82 14.84
CA LEU A 161 35.62 -15.10 15.26
C LEU A 161 35.70 -14.98 16.78
N ALA A 162 34.61 -14.64 17.46
CA ALA A 162 34.55 -14.53 18.91
C ALA A 162 34.81 -15.87 19.62
N ASN A 163 34.49 -17.01 19.00
CA ASN A 163 34.75 -18.35 19.53
C ASN A 163 36.16 -18.86 19.22
N ILE A 164 36.78 -18.38 18.14
CA ILE A 164 38.12 -18.83 17.71
C ILE A 164 39.22 -17.98 18.34
N LEU A 165 39.05 -16.68 18.41
CA LEU A 165 40.07 -15.72 18.92
C LEU A 165 40.60 -16.06 20.34
N PRO A 166 39.75 -16.43 21.32
CA PRO A 166 40.25 -16.81 22.65
C PRO A 166 41.12 -18.06 22.66
N ARG A 167 40.99 -18.95 21.64
CA ARG A 167 41.78 -20.20 21.56
C ARG A 167 43.21 -19.97 21.05
N TYR A 168 43.48 -18.83 20.42
CA TYR A 168 44.81 -18.46 19.90
C TYR A 168 45.55 -17.46 20.76
N LEU A 169 44.88 -16.91 21.80
CA LEU A 169 45.46 -15.93 22.75
C LEU A 169 45.92 -16.56 24.09
N HIS A 170 45.75 -17.85 24.22
CA HIS A 170 46.29 -18.71 25.28
C HIS A 170 47.18 -19.78 24.69
#